data_1d674c6af8a6a6e1c5d5a3ceb02b4d25
#
_entry.id   1d674c6af8a6a6e1c5d5a3ceb02b4d25
#
_cell.length_a   1.000
_cell.length_b   1.000
_cell.length_c   1.000
_cell.angle_alpha   90.00
_cell.angle_beta   90.00
_cell.angle_gamma   90.00
#
_symmetry.space_group_name_H-M   'P 1'
#
loop_
_entity.id
_entity.type
_entity.pdbx_description
1 polymer ?
#
loop_
_entity_poly.entity_id
_entity_poly.type
_entity_poly.pdbx_seq_one_letter_code
_entity_poly.pdbx_strand_id
1 'polypeptide(L)'
;MGRENRMPGVAVLPQGLEEAGSSELERLGAGSVRPLRRAAAFEADMACLYRLHLQARLPFRLLREMGRFPCCSRDELYDGIQHCLDWERWLHPSQTFRVDVTGITPGLNHSHYSALQVKNALVDQQRDIWGKRSSIDLDAPDLALHLHLARGEA
;
A
#
# COMPACT_ATOMS: atom_id res chain seq x y z
N MET A 1 1.59 26.82 8.32
CA MET A 1 2.29 25.77 9.09
C MET A 1 1.57 24.45 8.82
N GLY A 2 2.21 23.46 8.24
CA GLY A 2 1.71 22.09 8.19
C GLY A 2 1.55 21.40 6.82
N ARG A 3 2.20 21.82 5.74
CA ARG A 3 2.21 21.05 4.48
C ARG A 3 3.38 20.06 4.33
N GLU A 4 4.38 20.11 5.20
CA GLU A 4 5.66 19.42 4.98
C GLU A 4 5.72 17.93 5.37
N ASN A 5 4.67 17.33 5.92
CA ASN A 5 4.72 15.91 6.30
C ASN A 5 3.41 15.14 6.02
N ARG A 6 2.67 15.52 4.99
CA ARG A 6 1.48 14.76 4.57
C ARG A 6 1.89 13.62 3.66
N MET A 7 1.35 12.45 3.94
CA MET A 7 1.56 11.22 3.20
C MET A 7 0.31 10.90 2.39
N PRO A 8 0.45 10.46 1.15
CA PRO A 8 -0.68 9.98 0.37
C PRO A 8 -1.22 8.68 0.97
N GLY A 9 -2.54 8.50 0.84
CA GLY A 9 -3.23 7.32 1.30
C GLY A 9 -4.48 7.04 0.49
N VAL A 10 -5.01 5.83 0.68
CA VAL A 10 -6.23 5.36 0.04
C VAL A 10 -7.15 4.74 1.08
N ALA A 11 -8.38 5.21 1.12
CA ALA A 11 -9.45 4.60 1.90
C ALA A 11 -10.27 3.69 0.98
N VAL A 12 -10.32 2.40 1.28
CA VAL A 12 -11.15 1.44 0.55
C VAL A 12 -12.58 1.53 1.06
N LEU A 13 -13.52 1.80 0.16
CA LEU A 13 -14.92 2.10 0.49
C LEU A 13 -15.88 1.12 -0.18
N PRO A 14 -17.07 0.89 0.41
CA PRO A 14 -18.16 0.22 -0.27
C PRO A 14 -18.57 0.98 -1.53
N GLN A 15 -18.95 0.25 -2.57
CA GLN A 15 -19.48 0.85 -3.78
C GLN A 15 -20.75 1.68 -3.48
N GLY A 16 -20.79 2.91 -3.99
CA GLY A 16 -21.88 3.87 -3.79
C GLY A 16 -21.73 4.74 -2.54
N LEU A 17 -20.70 4.53 -1.72
CA LEU A 17 -20.40 5.36 -0.56
C LEU A 17 -19.14 6.22 -0.72
N GLU A 18 -18.64 6.36 -1.95
CA GLU A 18 -17.39 7.06 -2.23
C GLU A 18 -17.47 8.54 -1.82
N GLU A 19 -18.57 9.22 -2.12
CA GLU A 19 -18.80 10.63 -1.72
C GLU A 19 -18.97 10.79 -0.21
N ALA A 20 -19.76 9.91 0.40
CA ALA A 20 -19.98 9.94 1.84
C ALA A 20 -18.69 9.66 2.61
N GLY A 21 -17.91 8.67 2.14
CA GLY A 21 -16.60 8.35 2.70
C GLY A 21 -15.60 9.48 2.52
N SER A 22 -15.56 10.13 1.37
CA SER A 22 -14.73 11.32 1.13
C SER A 22 -15.07 12.44 2.09
N SER A 23 -16.34 12.75 2.28
CA SER A 23 -16.81 13.76 3.23
C SER A 23 -16.47 13.40 4.68
N GLU A 24 -16.50 12.11 5.04
CA GLU A 24 -16.07 11.66 6.37
C GLU A 24 -14.57 11.89 6.58
N LEU A 25 -13.73 11.53 5.60
CA LEU A 25 -12.29 11.74 5.67
C LEU A 25 -11.94 13.23 5.82
N GLU A 26 -12.59 14.12 5.06
CA GLU A 26 -12.41 15.57 5.17
C GLU A 26 -12.76 16.10 6.55
N ARG A 27 -13.90 15.70 7.11
CA ARG A 27 -14.31 16.09 8.47
C ARG A 27 -13.33 15.64 9.54
N LEU A 28 -12.63 14.52 9.32
CA LEU A 28 -11.62 14.00 10.21
C LEU A 28 -10.22 14.62 9.99
N GLY A 29 -10.10 15.56 9.03
CA GLY A 29 -8.90 16.37 8.83
C GLY A 29 -7.98 15.87 7.70
N ALA A 30 -8.39 14.89 6.91
CA ALA A 30 -7.69 14.52 5.69
C ALA A 30 -7.72 15.67 4.67
N GLY A 31 -6.65 15.84 3.95
CA GLY A 31 -6.55 16.82 2.86
C GLY A 31 -6.56 16.16 1.49
N SER A 32 -6.71 16.99 0.44
CA SER A 32 -6.68 16.55 -0.95
C SER A 32 -7.58 15.34 -1.23
N VAL A 33 -8.71 15.26 -0.54
CA VAL A 33 -9.61 14.10 -0.64
C VAL A 33 -10.27 14.07 -2.01
N ARG A 34 -10.27 12.89 -2.62
CA ARG A 34 -10.78 12.70 -3.97
C ARG A 34 -11.45 11.32 -4.08
N PRO A 35 -12.74 11.27 -4.45
CA PRO A 35 -13.42 9.99 -4.65
C PRO A 35 -12.81 9.23 -5.84
N LEU A 36 -12.69 7.92 -5.68
CA LEU A 36 -12.27 6.96 -6.68
C LEU A 36 -13.32 5.85 -6.76
N ARG A 37 -13.18 4.93 -7.73
CA ARG A 37 -14.04 3.76 -7.77
C ARG A 37 -13.79 2.86 -6.55
N ARG A 38 -14.81 2.71 -5.69
CA ARG A 38 -14.77 1.92 -4.44
C ARG A 38 -13.67 2.34 -3.48
N ALA A 39 -13.25 3.61 -3.54
CA ALA A 39 -12.19 4.15 -2.70
C ALA A 39 -12.26 5.68 -2.63
N ALA A 40 -11.42 6.27 -1.78
CA ALA A 40 -11.07 7.68 -1.83
C ALA A 40 -9.56 7.83 -1.61
N ALA A 41 -8.91 8.62 -2.46
CA ALA A 41 -7.55 9.06 -2.22
C ALA A 41 -7.55 10.24 -1.24
N PHE A 42 -6.53 10.33 -0.41
CA PHE A 42 -6.39 11.41 0.55
C PHE A 42 -4.93 11.69 0.89
N GLU A 43 -4.68 12.80 1.56
CA GLU A 43 -3.39 13.10 2.19
C GLU A 43 -3.59 13.32 3.69
N ALA A 44 -2.71 12.75 4.50
CA ALA A 44 -2.75 12.88 5.96
C ALA A 44 -1.35 12.94 6.56
N ASP A 45 -1.18 13.71 7.63
CA ASP A 45 -0.06 13.55 8.53
C ASP A 45 -0.31 12.35 9.47
N MET A 46 0.69 11.98 10.27
CA MET A 46 0.56 10.84 11.18
C MET A 46 -0.57 11.02 12.20
N ALA A 47 -0.76 12.21 12.73
CA ALA A 47 -1.82 12.47 13.71
C ALA A 47 -3.20 12.30 13.08
N CYS A 48 -3.38 12.81 11.86
CA CYS A 48 -4.60 12.61 11.09
C CYS A 48 -4.81 11.12 10.74
N LEU A 49 -3.76 10.42 10.31
CA LEU A 49 -3.85 8.98 9.99
C LEU A 49 -4.32 8.16 11.21
N TYR A 50 -3.78 8.39 12.39
CA TYR A 50 -4.27 7.77 13.63
C TYR A 50 -5.73 8.13 13.92
N ARG A 51 -6.13 9.40 13.74
CA ARG A 51 -7.52 9.83 13.91
C ARG A 51 -8.45 9.12 12.95
N LEU A 52 -8.07 8.98 11.68
CA LEU A 52 -8.84 8.22 10.70
C LEU A 52 -9.04 6.77 11.12
N HIS A 53 -7.97 6.09 11.57
CA HIS A 53 -8.08 4.70 12.06
C HIS A 53 -8.97 4.54 13.29
N LEU A 54 -9.03 5.55 14.16
CA LEU A 54 -9.85 5.49 15.37
C LEU A 54 -11.31 5.90 15.16
N GLN A 55 -11.58 6.79 14.22
CA GLN A 55 -12.88 7.47 14.12
C GLN A 55 -13.62 7.25 12.80
N ALA A 56 -12.95 6.90 11.71
CA ALA A 56 -13.62 6.63 10.44
C ALA A 56 -14.45 5.34 10.53
N ARG A 57 -15.65 5.36 9.96
CA ARG A 57 -16.64 4.27 10.05
C ARG A 57 -16.99 3.67 8.69
N LEU A 58 -16.81 4.42 7.62
CA LEU A 58 -17.17 3.98 6.27
C LEU A 58 -16.08 3.17 5.57
N PRO A 59 -14.78 3.50 5.72
CA PRO A 59 -13.73 2.73 5.08
C PRO A 59 -13.58 1.32 5.68
N PHE A 60 -13.43 0.32 4.83
CA PHE A 60 -13.02 -1.03 5.24
C PHE A 60 -11.53 -1.11 5.60
N ARG A 61 -10.72 -0.33 4.91
CA ARG A 61 -9.26 -0.25 5.10
C ARG A 61 -8.79 1.16 4.82
N LEU A 62 -7.77 1.56 5.56
CA LEU A 62 -7.00 2.77 5.32
C LEU A 62 -5.57 2.32 4.99
N LEU A 63 -5.12 2.65 3.79
CA LEU A 63 -3.82 2.27 3.26
C LEU A 63 -2.95 3.52 3.14
N ARG A 64 -1.71 3.43 3.60
CA ARG A 64 -0.70 4.45 3.32
C ARG A 64 -0.02 4.08 2.01
N GLU A 65 0.02 4.99 1.05
CA GLU A 65 0.79 4.79 -0.17
C GLU A 65 2.29 4.85 0.16
N MET A 66 3.01 3.81 -0.19
CA MET A 66 4.43 3.66 0.09
C MET A 66 5.29 4.09 -1.10
N GLY A 67 4.85 3.79 -2.31
CA GLY A 67 5.52 4.11 -3.56
C GLY A 67 4.62 3.83 -4.74
N ARG A 68 5.01 4.33 -5.90
CA ARG A 68 4.33 4.10 -7.18
C ARG A 68 5.37 4.02 -8.28
N PHE A 69 5.20 3.09 -9.20
CA PHE A 69 6.12 2.90 -10.32
C PHE A 69 5.39 2.30 -11.52
N PRO A 70 5.91 2.51 -12.77
CA PRO A 70 5.39 1.83 -13.96
C PRO A 70 5.53 0.32 -13.82
N CYS A 71 4.48 -0.42 -14.18
CA CYS A 71 4.46 -1.87 -14.01
C CYS A 71 3.53 -2.52 -15.04
N CYS A 72 4.13 -3.08 -16.09
CA CYS A 72 3.43 -3.86 -17.12
C CYS A 72 3.97 -5.28 -17.25
N SER A 73 5.07 -5.61 -16.57
CA SER A 73 5.73 -6.90 -16.65
C SER A 73 6.20 -7.38 -15.28
N ARG A 74 6.58 -8.66 -15.23
CA ARG A 74 7.19 -9.27 -14.05
C ARG A 74 8.48 -8.56 -13.64
N ASP A 75 9.34 -8.27 -14.61
CA ASP A 75 10.65 -7.69 -14.34
C ASP A 75 10.51 -6.26 -13.83
N GLU A 76 9.59 -5.47 -14.40
CA GLU A 76 9.25 -4.13 -13.91
C GLU A 76 8.66 -4.16 -12.49
N LEU A 77 7.85 -5.18 -12.17
CA LEU A 77 7.35 -5.35 -10.80
C LEU A 77 8.49 -5.64 -9.82
N TYR A 78 9.35 -6.59 -10.16
CA TYR A 78 10.47 -6.98 -9.32
C TYR A 78 11.43 -5.81 -9.08
N ASP A 79 11.88 -5.16 -10.15
CA ASP A 79 12.79 -4.01 -10.09
C ASP A 79 12.14 -2.80 -9.38
N GLY A 80 10.88 -2.54 -9.68
CA GLY A 80 10.12 -1.46 -9.05
C GLY A 80 10.02 -1.64 -7.54
N ILE A 81 9.72 -2.84 -7.06
CA ILE A 81 9.68 -3.12 -5.62
C ILE A 81 11.04 -2.91 -4.97
N GLN A 82 12.13 -3.36 -5.61
CA GLN A 82 13.47 -3.20 -5.04
C GLN A 82 13.91 -1.74 -4.91
N HIS A 83 13.44 -0.87 -5.81
CA HIS A 83 13.91 0.51 -5.90
C HIS A 83 12.90 1.57 -5.43
N CYS A 84 11.62 1.22 -5.22
CA CYS A 84 10.60 2.22 -4.85
C CYS A 84 10.77 2.75 -3.42
N LEU A 85 11.42 2.00 -2.54
CA LEU A 85 11.58 2.33 -1.12
C LEU A 85 12.91 1.83 -0.57
N ASP A 86 13.35 2.49 0.47
CA ASP A 86 14.38 2.00 1.39
C ASP A 86 13.74 0.98 2.36
N TRP A 87 13.61 -0.27 1.91
CA TRP A 87 12.93 -1.33 2.65
C TRP A 87 13.55 -1.66 4.00
N GLU A 88 14.84 -1.35 4.21
CA GLU A 88 15.53 -1.54 5.47
C GLU A 88 14.84 -0.81 6.62
N ARG A 89 14.19 0.31 6.32
CA ARG A 89 13.44 1.11 7.30
C ARG A 89 12.07 0.56 7.62
N TRP A 90 11.53 -0.33 6.79
CA TRP A 90 10.15 -0.78 6.88
C TRP A 90 9.99 -2.22 7.31
N LEU A 91 10.92 -3.08 6.94
CA LEU A 91 10.84 -4.51 7.18
C LEU A 91 12.20 -5.09 7.58
N HIS A 92 12.39 -5.33 8.87
CA HIS A 92 13.58 -6.01 9.37
C HIS A 92 13.46 -7.54 9.18
N PRO A 93 14.56 -8.30 8.93
CA PRO A 93 14.52 -9.74 8.71
C PRO A 93 13.91 -10.58 9.84
N SER A 94 13.82 -10.05 11.07
CA SER A 94 13.14 -10.71 12.19
C SER A 94 11.62 -10.53 12.20
N GLN A 95 11.10 -9.67 11.34
CA GLN A 95 9.68 -9.40 11.23
C GLN A 95 9.03 -10.27 10.16
N THR A 96 7.72 -10.45 10.26
CA THR A 96 6.91 -11.17 9.29
C THR A 96 6.14 -10.20 8.41
N PHE A 97 5.78 -10.64 7.21
CA PHE A 97 4.97 -9.83 6.31
C PHE A 97 3.98 -10.65 5.48
N ARG A 98 2.99 -9.95 4.94
CA ARG A 98 2.01 -10.47 3.99
C ARG A 98 1.89 -9.52 2.81
N VAL A 99 1.63 -10.08 1.63
CA VAL A 99 1.36 -9.30 0.41
C VAL A 99 -0.02 -9.64 -0.11
N ASP A 100 -0.90 -8.67 -0.10
CA ASP A 100 -2.22 -8.73 -0.75
C ASP A 100 -2.13 -8.00 -2.10
N VAL A 101 -2.75 -8.56 -3.15
CA VAL A 101 -2.72 -7.97 -4.49
C VAL A 101 -4.13 -7.76 -5.00
N THR A 102 -4.37 -6.58 -5.55
CA THR A 102 -5.62 -6.24 -6.27
C THR A 102 -5.31 -5.62 -7.63
N GLY A 103 -6.26 -5.77 -8.53
CA GLY A 103 -6.10 -5.29 -9.90
C GLY A 103 -5.24 -6.23 -10.76
N ILE A 104 -5.06 -5.84 -12.00
CA ILE A 104 -4.27 -6.54 -13.01
C ILE A 104 -3.64 -5.56 -13.98
N THR A 105 -2.54 -5.96 -14.60
CA THR A 105 -1.97 -5.34 -15.81
C THR A 105 -1.77 -6.40 -16.88
N PRO A 106 -1.55 -6.04 -18.17
CA PRO A 106 -1.44 -7.02 -19.24
C PRO A 106 -0.42 -8.14 -19.00
N GLY A 107 0.69 -7.85 -18.33
CA GLY A 107 1.73 -8.84 -18.01
C GLY A 107 1.59 -9.52 -16.64
N LEU A 108 0.62 -9.09 -15.81
CA LEU A 108 0.44 -9.55 -14.43
C LEU A 108 -1.06 -9.73 -14.15
N ASN A 109 -1.60 -10.84 -14.61
CA ASN A 109 -3.03 -11.18 -14.54
C ASN A 109 -3.39 -12.17 -13.43
N HIS A 110 -2.39 -12.64 -12.65
CA HIS A 110 -2.58 -13.55 -11.54
C HIS A 110 -2.07 -12.94 -10.23
N SER A 111 -2.99 -12.63 -9.32
CA SER A 111 -2.68 -11.99 -8.03
C SER A 111 -1.68 -12.79 -7.18
N HIS A 112 -1.85 -14.12 -7.11
CA HIS A 112 -0.92 -14.98 -6.36
C HIS A 112 0.50 -14.92 -6.93
N TYR A 113 0.63 -14.92 -8.25
CA TYR A 113 1.93 -14.80 -8.90
C TYR A 113 2.57 -13.43 -8.65
N SER A 114 1.78 -12.35 -8.74
CA SER A 114 2.27 -11.00 -8.44
C SER A 114 2.70 -10.85 -6.98
N ALA A 115 1.96 -11.43 -6.04
CA ALA A 115 2.34 -11.46 -4.62
C ALA A 115 3.67 -12.20 -4.42
N LEU A 116 3.88 -13.30 -5.13
CA LEU A 116 5.14 -14.06 -5.08
C LEU A 116 6.32 -13.24 -5.62
N GLN A 117 6.12 -12.45 -6.67
CA GLN A 117 7.18 -11.58 -7.21
C GLN A 117 7.56 -10.47 -6.22
N VAL A 118 6.58 -9.83 -5.57
CA VAL A 118 6.85 -8.85 -4.51
C VAL A 118 7.64 -9.47 -3.37
N LYS A 119 7.20 -10.65 -2.91
CA LYS A 119 7.91 -11.41 -1.87
C LYS A 119 9.36 -11.69 -2.28
N ASN A 120 9.58 -12.18 -3.50
CA ASN A 120 10.93 -12.53 -3.99
C ASN A 120 11.82 -11.29 -4.02
N ALA A 121 11.34 -10.17 -4.56
CA ALA A 121 12.08 -8.92 -4.62
C ALA A 121 12.53 -8.45 -3.23
N LEU A 122 11.65 -8.48 -2.23
CA LEU A 122 11.96 -8.10 -0.86
C LEU A 122 12.95 -9.05 -0.19
N VAL A 123 12.71 -10.35 -0.32
CA VAL A 123 13.54 -11.38 0.30
C VAL A 123 14.95 -11.41 -0.29
N ASP A 124 15.09 -11.24 -1.59
CA ASP A 124 16.39 -11.22 -2.25
C ASP A 124 17.18 -10.00 -1.81
N GLN A 125 16.57 -8.81 -1.76
CA GLN A 125 17.23 -7.63 -1.24
C GLN A 125 17.67 -7.78 0.22
N GLN A 126 16.83 -8.37 1.09
CA GLN A 126 17.22 -8.64 2.47
C GLN A 126 18.38 -9.62 2.60
N ARG A 127 18.43 -10.65 1.75
CA ARG A 127 19.54 -11.60 1.72
C ARG A 127 20.85 -10.95 1.31
N ASP A 128 20.79 -10.06 0.32
CA ASP A 128 21.96 -9.34 -0.16
C ASP A 128 22.54 -8.40 0.92
N ILE A 129 21.66 -7.74 1.68
CA ILE A 129 22.08 -6.77 2.71
C ILE A 129 22.47 -7.45 4.03
N TRP A 130 21.66 -8.40 4.51
CA TRP A 130 21.80 -8.98 5.86
C TRP A 130 22.12 -10.46 5.90
N GLY A 131 22.14 -11.15 4.76
CA GLY A 131 22.28 -12.61 4.72
C GLY A 131 21.10 -13.37 5.35
N LYS A 132 20.03 -12.65 5.72
CA LYS A 132 18.81 -13.17 6.37
C LYS A 132 17.59 -12.60 5.69
N ARG A 133 16.43 -13.19 5.93
CA ARG A 133 15.17 -12.78 5.33
C ARG A 133 13.99 -12.84 6.31
N SER A 134 12.99 -12.00 6.06
CA SER A 134 11.68 -12.07 6.68
C SER A 134 10.90 -13.31 6.25
N SER A 135 10.01 -13.76 7.10
CA SER A 135 9.08 -14.85 6.82
C SER A 135 7.69 -14.32 6.48
N ILE A 136 6.92 -15.12 5.75
CA ILE A 136 5.51 -14.83 5.49
C ILE A 136 4.68 -15.30 6.68
N ASP A 137 3.78 -14.43 7.13
CA ASP A 137 2.69 -14.77 8.06
C ASP A 137 1.38 -14.22 7.48
N LEU A 138 0.44 -15.11 7.17
CA LEU A 138 -0.82 -14.72 6.53
C LEU A 138 -1.88 -14.26 7.56
N ASP A 139 -1.75 -14.67 8.80
CA ASP A 139 -2.76 -14.43 9.82
C ASP A 139 -2.46 -13.16 10.64
N ALA A 140 -1.24 -13.02 11.14
CA ALA A 140 -0.83 -11.92 11.99
C ALA A 140 0.54 -11.33 11.60
N PRO A 141 0.70 -10.79 10.38
CA PRO A 141 1.96 -10.22 9.94
C PRO A 141 2.31 -8.94 10.69
N ASP A 142 3.60 -8.72 10.94
CA ASP A 142 4.09 -7.43 11.45
C ASP A 142 3.90 -6.30 10.43
N LEU A 143 4.01 -6.62 9.12
CA LEU A 143 3.76 -5.69 8.02
C LEU A 143 2.83 -6.29 6.98
N ALA A 144 1.66 -5.69 6.78
CA ALA A 144 0.75 -6.02 5.69
C ALA A 144 0.94 -5.07 4.52
N LEU A 145 1.46 -5.59 3.41
CA LEU A 145 1.64 -4.85 2.17
C LEU A 145 0.45 -5.06 1.24
N HIS A 146 0.02 -4.02 0.57
CA HIS A 146 -1.01 -4.08 -0.44
C HIS A 146 -0.48 -3.55 -1.78
N LEU A 147 -0.39 -4.42 -2.77
CA LEU A 147 -0.05 -4.06 -4.14
C LEU A 147 -1.34 -3.81 -4.93
N HIS A 148 -1.46 -2.66 -5.56
CA HIS A 148 -2.55 -2.36 -6.48
C HIS A 148 -2.01 -2.19 -7.89
N LEU A 149 -2.48 -3.05 -8.81
CA LEU A 149 -2.09 -3.01 -10.23
C LEU A 149 -3.20 -2.36 -11.05
N ALA A 150 -2.92 -1.25 -11.69
CA ALA A 150 -3.89 -0.57 -12.54
C ALA A 150 -3.20 0.29 -13.62
N ARG A 151 -3.71 0.24 -14.84
CA ARG A 151 -3.31 1.14 -15.93
C ARG A 151 -1.79 1.19 -16.21
N GLY A 152 -1.10 0.07 -16.00
CA GLY A 152 0.35 0.01 -16.21
C GLY A 152 1.19 0.58 -15.06
N GLU A 153 0.60 0.73 -13.87
CA GLU A 153 1.25 1.17 -12.64
C GLU A 153 1.00 0.18 -11.50
N ALA A 154 1.93 0.19 -10.56
CA ALA A 154 1.83 -0.53 -9.30
C ALA A 154 2.10 0.41 -8.13
#